data_19c476c5c4ed58650f6fc61083b54edd
#
_entry.id   19c476c5c4ed58650f6fc61083b54edd
#
_cell.length_a   1.000
_cell.length_b   1.000
_cell.length_c   1.000
_cell.angle_alpha   90.00
_cell.angle_beta   90.00
_cell.angle_gamma   90.00
#
_symmetry.space_group_name_H-M   'P 1'
#
loop_
_entity.id
_entity.type
_entity.pdbx_description
1 polymer ?
#
loop_
_entity_poly.entity_id
_entity_poly.type
_entity_poly.pdbx_seq_one_letter_code
_entity_poly.pdbx_strand_id
1 'polypeptide(L)'
;MKKIYVGISFFLIINISYSGEIVIGSCDTLISFKSGTGQNSGQSATYFPRNIFGLPSRHASETIPETSESEICSLGLDGEIIIGFKNIEIIDGIGPDFTIFENAFLNPINNKIFAEPGKVSVSYDGVIYYDFPYDSLTLEGCAGTRPTFGDKDPFNPNESGGNSFDLIALGLQRIKYIKIQDITRFILDNKSHPFYDPTLSGFDLDAVTAIHFKETSNSSIKDEDNLDFLVSTENNKISIINNRLEKYQLQIFNVNGMKIFENDSQESFYQIPIDFPIGVYFVAISYEGKIYYKKLIIR
;
A
#
# COMPACT_ATOMS: atom_id res chain seq x y z
N MET A 1 -61.23 1.05 -21.42
CA MET A 1 -59.85 0.65 -21.74
C MET A 1 -58.92 1.45 -20.84
N LYS A 2 -58.37 0.81 -19.82
CA LYS A 2 -57.33 1.42 -18.90
C LYS A 2 -55.97 1.23 -19.52
N LYS A 3 -55.28 2.32 -19.83
CA LYS A 3 -53.87 2.27 -20.26
C LYS A 3 -52.98 2.06 -19.06
N ILE A 4 -52.23 0.95 -19.04
CA ILE A 4 -51.19 0.65 -18.05
C ILE A 4 -49.89 1.25 -18.62
N TYR A 5 -49.32 2.23 -17.89
CA TYR A 5 -47.98 2.74 -18.15
C TYR A 5 -46.98 1.89 -17.38
N VAL A 6 -46.19 1.12 -18.10
CA VAL A 6 -45.03 0.42 -17.51
C VAL A 6 -43.86 1.41 -17.53
N GLY A 7 -43.52 1.91 -16.34
CA GLY A 7 -42.31 2.71 -16.17
C GLY A 7 -41.09 1.82 -16.19
N ILE A 8 -40.26 1.92 -17.23
CA ILE A 8 -38.93 1.29 -17.25
C ILE A 8 -38.00 2.21 -16.49
N SER A 9 -37.65 1.82 -15.26
CA SER A 9 -36.56 2.43 -14.52
C SER A 9 -35.22 1.97 -15.13
N PHE A 10 -34.54 2.86 -15.82
CA PHE A 10 -33.15 2.65 -16.18
C PHE A 10 -32.30 2.82 -14.91
N PHE A 11 -31.82 1.72 -14.34
CA PHE A 11 -30.72 1.76 -13.41
C PHE A 11 -29.44 2.05 -14.18
N LEU A 12 -28.96 3.29 -14.06
CA LEU A 12 -27.63 3.67 -14.52
C LEU A 12 -26.62 2.97 -13.59
N ILE A 13 -26.08 1.84 -14.02
CA ILE A 13 -24.93 1.24 -13.37
C ILE A 13 -23.75 2.15 -13.69
N ILE A 14 -23.42 3.04 -12.78
CA ILE A 14 -22.15 3.78 -12.81
C ILE A 14 -21.08 2.74 -12.49
N ASN A 15 -20.44 2.22 -13.52
CA ASN A 15 -19.17 1.53 -13.36
C ASN A 15 -18.16 2.61 -12.91
N ILE A 16 -17.92 2.71 -11.61
CA ILE A 16 -16.78 3.44 -11.10
C ILE A 16 -15.56 2.60 -11.49
N SER A 17 -14.91 3.00 -12.57
CA SER A 17 -13.59 2.48 -12.93
C SER A 17 -12.64 2.94 -11.82
N TYR A 18 -12.29 2.04 -10.91
CA TYR A 18 -11.18 2.28 -10.00
C TYR A 18 -9.91 2.30 -10.84
N SER A 19 -9.09 3.30 -10.60
CA SER A 19 -7.77 3.46 -11.19
C SER A 19 -6.90 2.23 -10.93
N GLY A 20 -5.94 2.07 -11.80
CA GLY A 20 -4.90 1.07 -11.70
C GLY A 20 -5.31 -0.28 -12.29
N GLU A 21 -5.07 -0.44 -13.58
CA GLU A 21 -4.95 -1.76 -14.16
C GLU A 21 -3.79 -2.46 -13.46
N ILE A 22 -4.07 -3.52 -12.68
CA ILE A 22 -3.01 -4.33 -12.07
C ILE A 22 -2.31 -5.07 -13.21
N VAL A 23 -1.12 -4.58 -13.54
CA VAL A 23 -0.25 -5.22 -14.55
C VAL A 23 0.88 -5.94 -13.85
N ILE A 24 1.44 -6.94 -14.53
CA ILE A 24 2.61 -7.65 -13.99
C ILE A 24 3.75 -6.65 -13.77
N GLY A 25 4.37 -6.72 -12.61
CA GLY A 25 5.39 -5.75 -12.20
C GLY A 25 4.85 -4.57 -11.37
N SER A 26 3.53 -4.36 -11.28
CA SER A 26 2.97 -3.39 -10.33
C SER A 26 2.67 -4.03 -8.98
N CYS A 27 2.76 -3.26 -7.90
CA CYS A 27 2.37 -3.68 -6.56
C CYS A 27 0.90 -4.11 -6.52
N ASP A 28 0.62 -5.23 -5.86
CA ASP A 28 -0.72 -5.83 -5.78
C ASP A 28 -1.05 -6.42 -4.41
N THR A 29 -0.17 -6.24 -3.43
CA THR A 29 -0.29 -6.89 -2.13
C THR A 29 0.08 -5.92 -1.00
N LEU A 30 -0.84 -5.75 -0.06
CA LEU A 30 -0.59 -5.09 1.21
C LEU A 30 -0.24 -6.14 2.27
N ILE A 31 0.86 -5.95 2.98
CA ILE A 31 1.33 -6.83 4.06
C ILE A 31 0.99 -6.24 5.43
N SER A 32 1.25 -4.95 5.61
CA SER A 32 1.00 -4.22 6.85
C SER A 32 0.80 -2.75 6.56
N PHE A 33 -0.04 -2.10 7.36
CA PHE A 33 -0.24 -0.66 7.33
C PHE A 33 -0.41 -0.14 8.76
N LYS A 34 0.40 0.85 9.10
CA LYS A 34 0.34 1.59 10.35
C LYS A 34 0.16 3.04 10.04
N SER A 35 -1.05 3.54 10.24
CA SER A 35 -1.37 4.95 10.04
C SER A 35 -0.58 5.83 11.00
N GLY A 36 0.04 6.86 10.47
CA GLY A 36 0.64 7.95 11.21
C GLY A 36 -0.37 8.96 11.71
N THR A 37 0.10 10.14 12.09
CA THR A 37 -0.76 11.24 12.57
C THR A 37 -0.95 12.31 11.48
N GLY A 38 -2.05 13.07 11.55
CA GLY A 38 -2.33 14.16 10.62
C GLY A 38 -3.15 13.71 9.41
N GLN A 39 -2.60 13.79 8.21
CA GLN A 39 -3.28 13.44 6.97
C GLN A 39 -3.64 11.96 6.92
N ASN A 40 -4.85 11.67 6.44
CA ASN A 40 -5.37 10.31 6.29
C ASN A 40 -6.15 10.11 4.98
N SER A 41 -5.88 10.91 3.96
CA SER A 41 -6.49 10.81 2.65
C SER A 41 -6.25 9.43 2.04
N GLY A 42 -7.28 8.85 1.44
CA GLY A 42 -7.20 7.54 0.80
C GLY A 42 -7.14 6.34 1.76
N GLN A 43 -7.17 6.52 3.08
CA GLN A 43 -7.12 5.41 4.06
C GLN A 43 -8.47 4.72 4.28
N SER A 44 -9.57 5.23 3.72
CA SER A 44 -10.88 4.62 3.90
C SER A 44 -10.97 3.27 3.20
N ALA A 45 -11.73 2.32 3.76
CA ALA A 45 -11.98 1.00 3.17
C ALA A 45 -12.64 1.06 1.77
N THR A 46 -13.17 2.21 1.38
CA THR A 46 -13.70 2.45 0.04
C THR A 46 -12.60 2.38 -1.02
N TYR A 47 -11.42 2.88 -0.71
CA TYR A 47 -10.29 3.00 -1.63
C TYR A 47 -9.12 2.10 -1.27
N PHE A 48 -8.71 2.10 -0.01
CA PHE A 48 -7.55 1.37 0.49
C PHE A 48 -7.81 -0.15 0.60
N PRO A 49 -6.86 -0.99 0.20
CA PRO A 49 -5.54 -0.69 -0.38
C PRO A 49 -5.51 -0.60 -1.91
N ARG A 50 -6.66 -0.59 -2.58
CA ARG A 50 -6.74 -0.61 -4.05
C ARG A 50 -6.14 0.61 -4.72
N ASN A 51 -6.21 1.76 -4.05
CA ASN A 51 -5.68 3.03 -4.51
C ASN A 51 -4.13 3.12 -4.53
N ILE A 52 -3.44 2.09 -4.05
CA ILE A 52 -1.97 1.97 -4.13
C ILE A 52 -1.52 0.75 -4.95
N PHE A 53 -2.49 0.03 -5.54
CA PHE A 53 -2.22 -1.12 -6.40
C PHE A 53 -2.28 -0.71 -7.87
N GLY A 54 -1.42 -1.32 -8.69
CA GLY A 54 -1.38 -1.05 -10.11
C GLY A 54 -0.33 0.00 -10.47
N LEU A 55 -0.64 0.77 -11.51
CA LEU A 55 0.24 1.82 -12.04
C LEU A 55 -0.01 3.15 -11.34
N PRO A 56 0.97 4.08 -11.36
CA PRO A 56 0.80 5.41 -10.79
C PRO A 56 -0.30 6.20 -11.53
N SER A 57 -0.89 7.17 -10.83
CA SER A 57 -1.91 8.05 -11.36
C SER A 57 -1.44 8.76 -12.63
N ARG A 58 -2.29 8.74 -13.66
CA ARG A 58 -2.03 9.42 -14.94
C ARG A 58 -2.15 10.95 -14.85
N HIS A 59 -2.68 11.47 -13.75
CA HIS A 59 -2.90 12.91 -13.58
C HIS A 59 -1.69 13.62 -12.99
N ALA A 60 -0.80 12.88 -12.32
CA ALA A 60 0.41 13.43 -11.73
C ALA A 60 1.39 13.94 -12.81
N SER A 61 2.00 15.09 -12.55
CA SER A 61 3.01 15.70 -13.41
C SER A 61 4.03 16.48 -12.55
N GLU A 62 5.04 17.07 -13.19
CA GLU A 62 6.08 17.82 -12.50
C GLU A 62 5.55 18.86 -11.51
N THR A 63 4.45 19.56 -11.86
CA THR A 63 3.89 20.66 -11.06
C THR A 63 2.47 20.44 -10.55
N ILE A 64 1.89 19.29 -10.87
CA ILE A 64 0.52 18.93 -10.47
C ILE A 64 0.59 17.60 -9.72
N PRO A 65 0.44 17.63 -8.39
CA PRO A 65 0.36 16.41 -7.60
C PRO A 65 -0.99 15.70 -7.83
N GLU A 66 -1.04 14.39 -7.61
CA GLU A 66 -2.31 13.68 -7.48
C GLU A 66 -2.90 13.96 -6.10
N THR A 67 -4.20 14.20 -6.03
CA THR A 67 -4.90 14.52 -4.77
C THR A 67 -6.14 13.66 -4.52
N SER A 68 -6.44 12.74 -5.43
CA SER A 68 -7.63 11.89 -5.32
C SER A 68 -7.41 10.77 -4.31
N GLU A 69 -8.32 10.64 -3.34
CA GLU A 69 -8.33 9.52 -2.39
C GLU A 69 -8.44 8.14 -3.06
N SER A 70 -8.92 8.08 -4.31
CA SER A 70 -9.01 6.84 -5.08
C SER A 70 -7.69 6.45 -5.74
N GLU A 71 -6.69 7.33 -5.75
CA GLU A 71 -5.43 7.17 -6.47
C GLU A 71 -4.21 7.10 -5.54
N ILE A 72 -4.27 7.73 -4.35
CA ILE A 72 -3.17 7.79 -3.39
C ILE A 72 -3.61 7.37 -1.99
N CYS A 73 -2.64 7.02 -1.16
CA CYS A 73 -2.84 6.79 0.28
C CYS A 73 -1.82 7.58 1.10
N SER A 74 -2.29 8.58 1.84
CA SER A 74 -1.48 9.29 2.82
C SER A 74 -1.13 8.37 3.98
N LEU A 75 0.15 8.18 4.26
CA LEU A 75 0.59 7.40 5.43
C LEU A 75 0.40 8.19 6.73
N GLY A 76 0.41 9.51 6.66
CA GLY A 76 0.49 10.42 7.81
C GLY A 76 1.89 10.45 8.41
N LEU A 77 2.14 11.43 9.29
CA LEU A 77 3.44 11.62 9.93
C LEU A 77 3.82 10.41 10.81
N ASP A 78 5.01 9.85 10.57
CA ASP A 78 5.54 8.61 11.16
C ASP A 78 4.74 7.35 10.77
N GLY A 79 3.91 7.40 9.73
CA GLY A 79 3.20 6.25 9.20
C GLY A 79 4.14 5.25 8.53
N GLU A 80 3.70 3.99 8.46
CA GLU A 80 4.47 2.91 7.86
C GLU A 80 3.60 1.99 7.02
N ILE A 81 4.09 1.57 5.87
CA ILE A 81 3.44 0.59 5.03
C ILE A 81 4.45 -0.47 4.57
N ILE A 82 3.98 -1.72 4.53
CA ILE A 82 4.72 -2.83 3.92
C ILE A 82 3.86 -3.39 2.80
N ILE A 83 4.42 -3.41 1.61
CA ILE A 83 3.78 -3.90 0.41
C ILE A 83 4.59 -5.01 -0.24
N GLY A 84 3.99 -5.73 -1.17
CA GLY A 84 4.62 -6.83 -1.89
C GLY A 84 3.97 -7.11 -3.23
N PHE A 85 4.34 -8.27 -3.80
CA PHE A 85 3.92 -8.74 -5.10
C PHE A 85 3.57 -10.23 -5.02
N LYS A 86 2.39 -10.63 -5.50
CA LYS A 86 1.92 -12.02 -5.41
C LYS A 86 2.73 -13.01 -6.22
N ASN A 87 3.01 -12.64 -7.47
CA ASN A 87 3.49 -13.59 -8.47
C ASN A 87 4.87 -13.25 -9.02
N ILE A 88 5.57 -12.30 -8.40
CA ILE A 88 6.92 -11.94 -8.80
C ILE A 88 7.84 -11.78 -7.60
N GLU A 89 9.13 -11.91 -7.85
CA GLU A 89 10.23 -11.45 -7.00
C GLU A 89 10.97 -10.35 -7.75
N ILE A 90 11.21 -9.21 -7.13
CA ILE A 90 12.12 -8.20 -7.67
C ILE A 90 13.53 -8.78 -7.58
N ILE A 91 14.29 -8.69 -8.65
CA ILE A 91 15.66 -9.20 -8.76
C ILE A 91 16.62 -8.06 -9.07
N ASP A 92 17.87 -8.22 -8.65
CA ASP A 92 18.98 -7.34 -9.02
C ASP A 92 19.27 -7.44 -10.52
N GLY A 93 19.13 -6.32 -11.23
CA GLY A 93 19.39 -6.17 -12.66
C GLY A 93 20.42 -5.08 -12.95
N ILE A 94 20.48 -4.59 -14.17
CA ILE A 94 21.37 -3.48 -14.53
C ILE A 94 20.65 -2.16 -14.27
N GLY A 95 21.10 -1.41 -13.25
CA GLY A 95 20.51 -0.15 -12.82
C GLY A 95 19.32 -0.36 -11.88
N PRO A 96 18.41 0.61 -11.74
CA PRO A 96 17.31 0.52 -10.77
C PRO A 96 16.40 -0.70 -10.98
N ASP A 97 15.98 -1.34 -9.87
CA ASP A 97 15.16 -2.55 -9.89
C ASP A 97 13.69 -2.30 -9.60
N PHE A 98 13.38 -1.19 -8.94
CA PHE A 98 12.00 -0.77 -8.69
C PHE A 98 11.90 0.74 -8.51
N THR A 99 10.70 1.28 -8.70
CA THR A 99 10.38 2.70 -8.50
C THR A 99 9.20 2.84 -7.54
N ILE A 100 9.32 3.77 -6.60
CA ILE A 100 8.25 4.22 -5.70
C ILE A 100 7.75 5.57 -6.21
N PHE A 101 6.45 5.67 -6.43
CA PHE A 101 5.75 6.86 -6.83
C PHE A 101 5.01 7.45 -5.64
N GLU A 102 5.19 8.72 -5.48
CA GLU A 102 4.62 9.56 -4.45
C GLU A 102 4.14 10.85 -5.11
N ASN A 103 3.55 11.71 -4.37
CA ASN A 103 2.83 12.92 -4.75
C ASN A 103 3.72 14.18 -4.75
N ALA A 104 5.07 14.04 -4.71
CA ALA A 104 6.00 15.15 -4.80
C ALA A 104 5.79 15.97 -6.06
N PHE A 105 5.92 17.29 -5.97
CA PHE A 105 5.79 18.18 -7.10
C PHE A 105 6.71 19.40 -7.00
N LEU A 106 7.06 19.97 -8.15
CA LEU A 106 7.75 21.26 -8.22
C LEU A 106 6.75 22.37 -7.97
N ASN A 107 6.84 23.05 -6.83
CA ASN A 107 5.99 24.18 -6.51
C ASN A 107 6.36 25.39 -7.43
N PRO A 108 5.46 25.81 -8.32
CA PRO A 108 5.78 26.87 -9.30
C PRO A 108 5.94 28.26 -8.68
N ILE A 109 5.52 28.45 -7.42
CA ILE A 109 5.62 29.74 -6.73
C ILE A 109 7.04 29.99 -6.22
N ASN A 110 7.69 28.97 -5.66
CA ASN A 110 8.99 29.09 -5.02
C ASN A 110 10.10 28.29 -5.73
N ASN A 111 9.74 27.54 -6.78
CA ASN A 111 10.62 26.68 -7.57
C ASN A 111 11.37 25.65 -6.71
N LYS A 112 10.71 25.12 -5.68
CA LYS A 112 11.22 24.05 -4.82
C LYS A 112 10.36 22.81 -4.95
N ILE A 113 10.97 21.64 -4.74
CA ILE A 113 10.19 20.42 -4.62
C ILE A 113 9.47 20.43 -3.26
N PHE A 114 8.15 20.22 -3.30
CA PHE A 114 7.37 19.86 -2.15
C PHE A 114 7.58 18.36 -1.93
N ALA A 115 8.34 18.02 -0.89
CA ALA A 115 8.79 16.66 -0.65
C ALA A 115 8.33 16.17 0.73
N GLU A 116 7.66 15.05 0.76
CA GLU A 116 7.26 14.32 1.97
C GLU A 116 8.01 12.98 1.99
N PRO A 117 9.25 12.96 2.56
CA PRO A 117 10.15 11.84 2.35
C PRO A 117 9.75 10.58 3.11
N GLY A 118 9.91 9.45 2.44
CA GLY A 118 9.81 8.10 3.00
C GLY A 118 11.17 7.40 3.03
N LYS A 119 11.53 6.86 4.18
CA LYS A 119 12.64 5.91 4.32
C LYS A 119 12.22 4.58 3.72
N VAL A 120 13.09 3.97 2.91
CA VAL A 120 12.82 2.72 2.20
C VAL A 120 13.65 1.58 2.77
N SER A 121 13.00 0.47 3.04
CA SER A 121 13.64 -0.77 3.46
C SER A 121 13.07 -1.94 2.65
N VAL A 122 13.86 -2.98 2.45
CA VAL A 122 13.46 -4.13 1.64
C VAL A 122 13.75 -5.43 2.33
N SER A 123 12.97 -6.47 2.00
CA SER A 123 13.11 -7.80 2.58
C SER A 123 12.78 -8.89 1.57
N TYR A 124 13.41 -10.06 1.71
CA TYR A 124 13.02 -11.27 0.99
C TYR A 124 12.04 -12.13 1.79
N ASP A 125 12.21 -12.21 3.10
CA ASP A 125 11.48 -13.12 4.00
C ASP A 125 10.35 -12.42 4.81
N GLY A 126 10.25 -11.08 4.72
CA GLY A 126 9.30 -10.29 5.50
C GLY A 126 9.64 -10.15 6.98
N VAL A 127 10.81 -10.65 7.41
CA VAL A 127 11.27 -10.64 8.80
C VAL A 127 12.47 -9.72 8.98
N ILE A 128 13.49 -9.88 8.14
CA ILE A 128 14.71 -9.08 8.16
C ILE A 128 14.61 -8.03 7.05
N TYR A 129 14.66 -6.76 7.44
CA TYR A 129 14.62 -5.63 6.54
C TYR A 129 15.96 -4.93 6.45
N TYR A 130 16.38 -4.60 5.24
CA TYR A 130 17.61 -3.86 4.92
C TYR A 130 17.23 -2.46 4.46
N ASP A 131 17.76 -1.46 5.17
CA ASP A 131 17.47 -0.05 4.89
C ASP A 131 18.35 0.47 3.74
N PHE A 132 17.75 1.14 2.76
CA PHE A 132 18.54 1.94 1.82
C PHE A 132 19.19 3.11 2.56
N PRO A 133 20.47 3.39 2.28
CA PRO A 133 21.13 4.57 2.83
C PRO A 133 20.47 5.84 2.29
N TYR A 134 20.28 6.82 3.15
CA TYR A 134 19.75 8.12 2.76
C TYR A 134 20.47 9.25 3.49
N ASP A 135 20.47 10.43 2.88
CA ASP A 135 20.96 11.67 3.50
C ASP A 135 19.77 12.50 3.96
N SER A 136 19.72 12.78 5.26
CA SER A 136 18.60 13.50 5.85
C SER A 136 18.54 14.98 5.50
N LEU A 137 19.62 15.60 5.01
CA LEU A 137 19.65 17.01 4.63
C LEU A 137 19.29 17.22 3.18
N THR A 138 19.82 16.37 2.29
CA THR A 138 19.57 16.43 0.85
C THR A 138 18.36 15.62 0.42
N LEU A 139 17.90 14.70 1.26
CA LEU A 139 16.86 13.67 1.02
C LEU A 139 17.24 12.66 -0.09
N GLU A 140 18.52 12.65 -0.51
CA GLU A 140 19.02 11.62 -1.43
C GLU A 140 18.86 10.23 -0.80
N GLY A 141 18.35 9.27 -1.58
CA GLY A 141 18.05 7.93 -1.11
C GLY A 141 16.67 7.77 -0.43
N CYS A 142 15.92 8.85 -0.23
CA CYS A 142 14.51 8.77 0.19
C CYS A 142 13.57 8.60 -1.02
N ALA A 143 12.41 7.96 -0.80
CA ALA A 143 11.25 8.11 -1.68
C ALA A 143 10.54 9.45 -1.40
N GLY A 144 9.62 9.89 -2.30
CA GLY A 144 8.83 11.11 -2.12
C GLY A 144 9.60 12.42 -2.31
N THR A 145 10.65 12.39 -3.14
CA THR A 145 11.50 13.56 -3.38
C THR A 145 11.58 13.99 -4.84
N ARG A 146 10.91 13.25 -5.73
CA ARG A 146 10.85 13.52 -7.17
C ARG A 146 9.42 13.43 -7.67
N PRO A 147 8.98 14.38 -8.53
CA PRO A 147 7.66 14.33 -9.13
C PRO A 147 7.39 13.00 -9.89
N THR A 148 6.15 12.59 -9.89
CA THR A 148 5.63 11.48 -10.70
C THR A 148 5.18 12.02 -12.06
N PHE A 149 5.55 11.35 -13.15
CA PHE A 149 5.10 11.69 -14.50
C PHE A 149 4.12 10.62 -15.00
N GLY A 150 2.85 10.80 -14.69
CA GLY A 150 1.80 9.80 -14.92
C GLY A 150 1.49 9.51 -16.40
N ASP A 151 1.96 10.34 -17.34
CA ASP A 151 1.86 10.14 -18.78
C ASP A 151 3.01 9.33 -19.39
N LYS A 152 4.00 8.94 -18.58
CA LYS A 152 5.19 8.18 -19.00
C LYS A 152 5.10 6.71 -18.64
N ASP A 153 6.00 5.92 -19.21
CA ASP A 153 6.13 4.50 -18.88
C ASP A 153 6.64 4.33 -17.44
N PRO A 154 5.82 3.80 -16.52
CA PRO A 154 6.21 3.65 -15.11
C PRO A 154 7.31 2.61 -14.87
N PHE A 155 7.63 1.81 -15.87
CA PHE A 155 8.74 0.84 -15.82
C PHE A 155 10.06 1.41 -16.37
N ASN A 156 10.04 2.64 -16.91
CA ASN A 156 11.23 3.34 -17.37
C ASN A 156 11.65 4.41 -16.33
N PRO A 157 12.65 4.14 -15.46
CA PRO A 157 13.04 5.05 -14.38
C PRO A 157 13.66 6.37 -14.87
N ASN A 158 14.03 6.45 -16.17
CA ASN A 158 14.56 7.68 -16.76
C ASN A 158 13.45 8.66 -17.15
N GLU A 159 12.21 8.20 -17.29
CA GLU A 159 11.09 9.00 -17.79
C GLU A 159 9.94 9.13 -16.79
N SER A 160 9.70 8.09 -15.98
CA SER A 160 8.51 7.99 -15.11
C SER A 160 8.48 8.99 -13.94
N GLY A 161 9.62 9.59 -13.59
CA GLY A 161 9.74 10.28 -12.32
C GLY A 161 9.74 9.30 -11.14
N GLY A 162 9.26 9.76 -9.97
CA GLY A 162 9.34 8.95 -8.76
C GLY A 162 10.78 8.74 -8.28
N ASN A 163 10.96 7.89 -7.28
CA ASN A 163 12.28 7.54 -6.76
C ASN A 163 12.57 6.07 -7.02
N SER A 164 13.67 5.81 -7.72
CA SER A 164 14.07 4.46 -8.12
C SER A 164 15.22 3.94 -7.26
N PHE A 165 15.21 2.63 -7.01
CA PHE A 165 16.12 1.95 -6.09
C PHE A 165 16.77 0.76 -6.78
N ASP A 166 18.05 0.55 -6.48
CA ASP A 166 18.90 -0.49 -7.04
C ASP A 166 19.39 -1.41 -5.92
N LEU A 167 19.09 -2.71 -5.99
CA LEU A 167 19.42 -3.70 -4.95
C LEU A 167 20.91 -3.90 -4.77
N ILE A 168 21.71 -3.57 -5.78
CA ILE A 168 23.17 -3.64 -5.67
C ILE A 168 23.72 -2.75 -4.56
N ALA A 169 23.02 -1.65 -4.24
CA ALA A 169 23.40 -0.75 -3.14
C ALA A 169 23.37 -1.44 -1.76
N LEU A 170 22.60 -2.54 -1.65
CA LEU A 170 22.48 -3.36 -0.45
C LEU A 170 23.18 -4.71 -0.59
N GLY A 171 23.72 -5.05 -1.76
CA GLY A 171 24.29 -6.36 -2.06
C GLY A 171 23.25 -7.48 -2.08
N LEU A 172 21.99 -7.16 -2.35
CA LEU A 172 20.88 -8.11 -2.38
C LEU A 172 20.62 -8.57 -3.82
N GLN A 173 20.37 -9.87 -3.97
CA GLN A 173 20.06 -10.48 -5.27
C GLN A 173 18.57 -10.43 -5.62
N ARG A 174 17.71 -10.34 -4.61
CA ARG A 174 16.24 -10.35 -4.77
C ARG A 174 15.51 -9.94 -3.50
N ILE A 175 14.28 -9.47 -3.67
CA ILE A 175 13.36 -9.11 -2.60
C ILE A 175 11.92 -9.49 -2.97
N LYS A 176 11.04 -9.53 -1.95
CA LYS A 176 9.58 -9.70 -2.10
C LYS A 176 8.78 -8.56 -1.47
N TYR A 177 9.37 -7.87 -0.49
CA TYR A 177 8.67 -6.90 0.34
C TYR A 177 9.42 -5.58 0.34
N ILE A 178 8.66 -4.50 0.26
CA ILE A 178 9.14 -3.13 0.35
C ILE A 178 8.42 -2.48 1.52
N LYS A 179 9.17 -1.88 2.42
CA LYS A 179 8.67 -1.10 3.54
C LYS A 179 8.99 0.37 3.31
N ILE A 180 7.98 1.22 3.46
CA ILE A 180 8.11 2.67 3.39
C ILE A 180 7.67 3.23 4.74
N GLN A 181 8.52 4.03 5.35
CA GLN A 181 8.25 4.71 6.61
C GLN A 181 8.35 6.21 6.40
N ASP A 182 7.28 6.94 6.69
CA ASP A 182 7.30 8.41 6.67
C ASP A 182 8.33 8.95 7.67
N ILE A 183 9.12 9.92 7.21
CA ILE A 183 10.10 10.65 8.02
C ILE A 183 9.93 12.18 7.91
N THR A 184 8.79 12.64 7.43
CA THR A 184 8.50 14.07 7.20
C THR A 184 8.55 14.89 8.49
N ARG A 185 8.21 14.29 9.63
CA ARG A 185 8.24 14.96 10.94
C ARG A 185 9.59 15.59 11.25
N PHE A 186 10.68 14.93 10.89
CA PHE A 186 12.03 15.44 11.13
C PHE A 186 12.32 16.77 10.37
N ILE A 187 11.69 16.96 9.20
CA ILE A 187 11.74 18.24 8.46
C ILE A 187 10.91 19.29 9.18
N LEU A 188 9.69 18.94 9.62
CA LEU A 188 8.80 19.86 10.34
C LEU A 188 9.39 20.36 11.66
N ASP A 189 10.14 19.50 12.36
CA ASP A 189 10.80 19.85 13.61
C ASP A 189 12.04 20.75 13.41
N ASN A 190 12.53 20.89 12.16
CA ASN A 190 13.66 21.71 11.80
C ASN A 190 13.30 22.80 10.76
N LYS A 191 12.84 23.95 11.20
CA LYS A 191 12.46 25.07 10.32
C LYS A 191 13.57 25.59 9.42
N SER A 192 14.83 25.23 9.69
CA SER A 192 15.98 25.61 8.84
C SER A 192 16.29 24.54 7.78
N HIS A 193 15.54 23.45 7.73
CA HIS A 193 15.72 22.40 6.75
C HIS A 193 15.46 22.92 5.32
N PRO A 194 16.28 22.59 4.32
CA PRO A 194 16.11 23.07 2.94
C PRO A 194 14.73 22.81 2.35
N PHE A 195 14.10 21.70 2.75
CA PHE A 195 12.77 21.26 2.31
C PHE A 195 11.65 21.61 3.30
N TYR A 196 11.92 22.47 4.31
CA TYR A 196 10.88 22.84 5.26
C TYR A 196 9.73 23.55 4.57
N ASP A 197 8.53 23.03 4.77
CA ASP A 197 7.25 23.68 4.48
C ASP A 197 6.29 23.37 5.63
N PRO A 198 5.59 24.37 6.21
CA PRO A 198 4.69 24.16 7.34
C PRO A 198 3.42 23.37 6.98
N THR A 199 3.18 23.10 5.71
CA THR A 199 2.01 22.36 5.20
C THR A 199 2.28 20.89 4.93
N LEU A 200 3.52 20.43 5.13
CA LEU A 200 3.86 19.00 5.03
C LEU A 200 3.00 18.17 6.00
N SER A 201 2.51 17.05 5.54
CA SER A 201 1.51 16.22 6.25
C SER A 201 1.83 14.73 6.31
N GLY A 202 2.84 14.28 5.58
CA GLY A 202 3.34 12.91 5.53
C GLY A 202 3.24 12.27 4.16
N PHE A 203 4.01 11.23 3.92
CA PHE A 203 4.19 10.53 2.66
C PHE A 203 2.86 10.06 2.04
N ASP A 204 2.63 10.39 0.79
CA ASP A 204 1.44 10.05 0.00
C ASP A 204 1.78 8.99 -1.06
N LEU A 205 1.61 7.71 -0.72
CA LEU A 205 1.91 6.62 -1.65
C LEU A 205 0.89 6.58 -2.79
N ASP A 206 1.39 6.65 -4.03
CA ASP A 206 0.62 6.44 -5.25
C ASP A 206 0.78 4.98 -5.72
N ALA A 207 1.97 4.57 -6.11
CA ALA A 207 2.23 3.22 -6.61
C ALA A 207 3.67 2.75 -6.38
N VAL A 208 3.90 1.45 -6.61
CA VAL A 208 5.25 0.89 -6.73
C VAL A 208 5.32 -0.06 -7.91
N THR A 209 6.34 0.10 -8.75
CA THR A 209 6.59 -0.78 -9.90
C THR A 209 7.95 -1.45 -9.82
N ALA A 210 8.00 -2.74 -10.15
CA ALA A 210 9.22 -3.52 -10.32
C ALA A 210 9.73 -3.35 -11.76
N ILE A 211 10.98 -2.99 -11.92
CA ILE A 211 11.65 -2.83 -13.22
C ILE A 211 12.31 -4.16 -13.62
N HIS A 212 13.09 -4.74 -12.69
CA HIS A 212 13.68 -6.05 -12.87
C HIS A 212 13.00 -7.06 -11.96
N PHE A 213 12.35 -8.06 -12.54
CA PHE A 213 11.64 -9.06 -11.75
C PHE A 213 11.64 -10.42 -12.43
N LYS A 214 11.40 -11.45 -11.63
CA LYS A 214 11.19 -12.82 -12.07
C LYS A 214 9.80 -13.26 -11.64
N GLU A 215 9.04 -13.83 -12.56
CA GLU A 215 7.78 -14.47 -12.21
C GLU A 215 8.02 -15.70 -11.32
N THR A 216 7.29 -15.77 -10.23
CA THR A 216 7.24 -16.96 -9.39
C THR A 216 6.11 -17.83 -9.89
N SER A 217 6.45 -18.94 -10.58
CA SER A 217 5.44 -19.90 -11.01
C SER A 217 4.74 -20.47 -9.78
N ASN A 218 3.41 -20.53 -9.80
CA ASN A 218 2.58 -21.29 -8.86
C ASN A 218 2.88 -22.80 -9.01
N SER A 219 4.09 -23.23 -8.66
CA SER A 219 4.30 -24.66 -8.44
C SER A 219 3.64 -25.00 -7.11
N SER A 220 2.60 -25.81 -7.18
CA SER A 220 1.81 -26.32 -6.09
C SER A 220 2.67 -27.03 -5.04
N ILE A 221 3.26 -26.26 -4.14
CA ILE A 221 3.75 -26.75 -2.85
C ILE A 221 3.02 -25.91 -1.81
N LYS A 222 2.32 -26.63 -0.93
CA LYS A 222 1.64 -26.08 0.24
C LYS A 222 2.65 -25.31 1.07
N ASP A 223 2.66 -24.00 0.94
CA ASP A 223 3.34 -23.14 1.87
C ASP A 223 2.34 -22.11 2.43
N GLU A 224 2.45 -21.93 3.73
CA GLU A 224 1.54 -21.24 4.64
C GLU A 224 1.42 -19.73 4.42
N ASP A 225 2.03 -19.16 3.37
CA ASP A 225 1.95 -17.74 3.03
C ASP A 225 0.87 -17.50 1.96
N ASN A 226 -0.37 -17.80 2.31
CA ASN A 226 -1.49 -17.39 1.48
C ASN A 226 -1.71 -15.88 1.67
N LEU A 227 -1.18 -15.09 0.74
CA LEU A 227 -1.30 -13.62 0.74
C LEU A 227 -2.71 -13.12 0.38
N ASP A 228 -3.67 -14.02 0.16
CA ASP A 228 -5.05 -13.64 -0.17
C ASP A 228 -5.73 -12.93 0.99
N PHE A 229 -5.46 -13.41 2.22
CA PHE A 229 -5.94 -12.79 3.45
C PHE A 229 -4.80 -12.68 4.45
N LEU A 230 -4.56 -11.47 4.95
CA LEU A 230 -3.60 -11.22 6.01
C LEU A 230 -4.34 -10.77 7.26
N VAL A 231 -3.95 -11.35 8.39
CA VAL A 231 -4.53 -11.02 9.69
C VAL A 231 -3.41 -10.64 10.65
N SER A 232 -3.50 -9.45 11.22
CA SER A 232 -2.53 -8.91 12.18
C SER A 232 -3.22 -8.30 13.39
N THR A 233 -2.45 -8.04 14.45
CA THR A 233 -2.93 -7.32 15.64
C THR A 233 -2.00 -6.16 15.92
N GLU A 234 -2.54 -4.96 15.98
CA GLU A 234 -1.80 -3.75 16.31
C GLU A 234 -2.73 -2.69 16.91
N ASN A 235 -2.21 -1.85 17.81
CA ASN A 235 -2.94 -0.72 18.39
C ASN A 235 -4.33 -1.11 18.97
N ASN A 236 -4.40 -2.28 19.63
CA ASN A 236 -5.65 -2.83 20.20
C ASN A 236 -6.73 -3.12 19.14
N LYS A 237 -6.31 -3.45 17.91
CA LYS A 237 -7.21 -3.85 16.82
C LYS A 237 -6.70 -5.11 16.14
N ILE A 238 -7.64 -5.92 15.63
CA ILE A 238 -7.36 -6.96 14.65
C ILE A 238 -7.59 -6.34 13.28
N SER A 239 -6.58 -6.39 12.43
CA SER A 239 -6.67 -5.92 11.04
C SER A 239 -6.71 -7.11 10.10
N ILE A 240 -7.68 -7.11 9.19
CA ILE A 240 -7.83 -8.08 8.11
C ILE A 240 -7.60 -7.35 6.79
N ILE A 241 -6.66 -7.84 6.00
CA ILE A 241 -6.41 -7.37 4.64
C ILE A 241 -6.91 -8.46 3.69
N ASN A 242 -7.82 -8.09 2.80
CA ASN A 242 -8.39 -8.95 1.77
C ASN A 242 -7.81 -8.54 0.39
N ASN A 243 -6.75 -9.19 -0.02
CA ASN A 243 -6.10 -8.95 -1.31
C ASN A 243 -6.86 -9.56 -2.51
N ARG A 244 -7.94 -10.34 -2.26
CA ARG A 244 -8.86 -10.84 -3.30
C ARG A 244 -9.87 -9.81 -3.73
N LEU A 245 -10.17 -8.84 -2.88
CA LEU A 245 -11.16 -7.78 -3.14
C LEU A 245 -12.59 -8.30 -3.35
N GLU A 246 -12.91 -9.47 -2.81
CA GLU A 246 -14.20 -10.14 -2.93
C GLU A 246 -14.86 -10.38 -1.57
N LYS A 247 -16.12 -10.82 -1.58
CA LYS A 247 -16.85 -11.09 -0.34
C LYS A 247 -16.26 -12.26 0.43
N TYR A 248 -16.16 -12.11 1.73
CA TYR A 248 -15.71 -13.15 2.65
C TYR A 248 -16.52 -13.12 3.94
N GLN A 249 -16.61 -14.27 4.61
CA GLN A 249 -17.13 -14.36 5.97
C GLN A 249 -15.97 -14.46 6.95
N LEU A 250 -16.01 -13.63 7.98
CA LEU A 250 -15.00 -13.56 9.03
C LEU A 250 -15.61 -14.06 10.34
N GLN A 251 -14.93 -15.01 10.99
CA GLN A 251 -15.30 -15.52 12.30
C GLN A 251 -14.09 -15.54 13.23
N ILE A 252 -14.31 -15.25 14.51
CA ILE A 252 -13.27 -15.34 15.55
C ILE A 252 -13.75 -16.29 16.64
N PHE A 253 -12.90 -17.22 17.02
CA PHE A 253 -13.16 -18.23 18.04
C PHE A 253 -12.14 -18.09 19.18
N ASN A 254 -12.58 -18.35 20.40
CA ASN A 254 -11.68 -18.55 21.53
C ASN A 254 -11.11 -19.99 21.55
N VAL A 255 -10.22 -20.29 22.52
CA VAL A 255 -9.56 -21.61 22.67
C VAL A 255 -10.54 -22.75 22.90
N ASN A 256 -11.76 -22.48 23.41
CA ASN A 256 -12.81 -23.48 23.66
C ASN A 256 -13.69 -23.72 22.43
N GLY A 257 -13.36 -23.10 21.28
CA GLY A 257 -14.13 -23.21 20.04
C GLY A 257 -15.41 -22.36 20.03
N MET A 258 -15.63 -21.51 21.03
CA MET A 258 -16.80 -20.64 21.07
C MET A 258 -16.57 -19.45 20.14
N LYS A 259 -17.52 -19.23 19.23
CA LYS A 259 -17.51 -18.08 18.32
C LYS A 259 -17.81 -16.80 19.12
N ILE A 260 -16.90 -15.83 19.05
CA ILE A 260 -17.00 -14.55 19.78
C ILE A 260 -17.27 -13.37 18.84
N PHE A 261 -16.99 -13.55 17.54
CA PHE A 261 -17.22 -12.54 16.51
C PHE A 261 -17.61 -13.19 15.19
N GLU A 262 -18.50 -12.57 14.43
CA GLU A 262 -18.86 -12.94 13.07
C GLU A 262 -19.27 -11.71 12.28
N ASN A 263 -18.77 -11.60 11.05
CA ASN A 263 -19.17 -10.56 10.10
C ASN A 263 -18.98 -11.04 8.67
N ASP A 264 -19.91 -10.66 7.79
CA ASP A 264 -19.75 -10.80 6.35
C ASP A 264 -19.22 -9.47 5.81
N SER A 265 -18.09 -9.49 5.12
CA SER A 265 -17.46 -8.29 4.58
C SER A 265 -17.03 -8.49 3.14
N GLN A 266 -16.93 -7.40 2.41
CA GLN A 266 -16.25 -7.32 1.12
C GLN A 266 -15.18 -6.22 1.13
N GLU A 267 -14.91 -5.66 2.32
CA GLU A 267 -13.89 -4.64 2.47
C GLU A 267 -12.51 -5.24 2.24
N SER A 268 -11.68 -4.49 1.55
CA SER A 268 -10.28 -4.86 1.31
C SER A 268 -9.42 -4.70 2.56
N PHE A 269 -9.81 -3.78 3.45
CA PHE A 269 -9.19 -3.56 4.75
C PHE A 269 -10.26 -3.41 5.82
N TYR A 270 -10.29 -4.33 6.79
CA TYR A 270 -11.29 -4.34 7.86
C TYR A 270 -10.61 -4.39 9.22
N GLN A 271 -11.07 -3.55 10.14
CA GLN A 271 -10.52 -3.48 11.50
C GLN A 271 -11.58 -3.78 12.55
N ILE A 272 -11.22 -4.61 13.52
CA ILE A 272 -12.04 -4.99 14.67
C ILE A 272 -11.35 -4.47 15.94
N PRO A 273 -11.97 -3.63 16.75
CA PRO A 273 -11.47 -3.30 18.08
C PRO A 273 -11.33 -4.57 18.93
N ILE A 274 -10.25 -4.69 19.69
CA ILE A 274 -10.05 -5.79 20.64
C ILE A 274 -10.69 -5.36 21.97
N ASP A 275 -11.89 -5.87 22.21
CA ASP A 275 -12.65 -5.68 23.45
C ASP A 275 -12.84 -6.99 24.23
N PHE A 276 -12.11 -8.04 23.86
CA PHE A 276 -12.12 -9.35 24.50
C PHE A 276 -10.82 -9.62 25.28
N PRO A 277 -10.85 -10.55 26.26
CA PRO A 277 -9.74 -10.79 27.19
C PRO A 277 -8.41 -11.18 26.53
N ILE A 278 -7.31 -10.95 27.26
CA ILE A 278 -5.99 -11.49 26.91
C ILE A 278 -6.11 -13.02 26.72
N GLY A 279 -5.56 -13.54 25.62
CA GLY A 279 -5.67 -14.97 25.33
C GLY A 279 -5.29 -15.35 23.91
N VAL A 280 -5.55 -16.60 23.58
CA VAL A 280 -5.36 -17.16 22.24
C VAL A 280 -6.71 -17.23 21.53
N TYR A 281 -6.73 -16.78 20.29
CA TYR A 281 -7.90 -16.74 19.42
C TYR A 281 -7.58 -17.34 18.06
N PHE A 282 -8.61 -17.78 17.35
CA PHE A 282 -8.50 -18.30 15.99
C PHE A 282 -9.43 -17.48 15.10
N VAL A 283 -8.85 -16.84 14.10
CA VAL A 283 -9.60 -16.18 13.03
C VAL A 283 -9.80 -17.17 11.91
N ALA A 284 -11.04 -17.35 11.47
CA ALA A 284 -11.42 -18.12 10.31
C ALA A 284 -12.00 -17.17 9.25
N ILE A 285 -11.50 -17.25 8.02
CA ILE A 285 -12.00 -16.48 6.88
C ILE A 285 -12.49 -17.48 5.84
N SER A 286 -13.80 -17.46 5.57
CA SER A 286 -14.43 -18.31 4.56
C SER A 286 -14.65 -17.53 3.27
N TYR A 287 -14.14 -18.07 2.17
CA TYR A 287 -14.20 -17.46 0.85
C TYR A 287 -14.24 -18.57 -0.22
N GLU A 288 -15.18 -18.52 -1.16
CA GLU A 288 -15.36 -19.50 -2.24
C GLU A 288 -15.26 -20.98 -1.81
N GLY A 289 -15.84 -21.31 -0.67
CA GLY A 289 -15.83 -22.67 -0.13
C GLY A 289 -14.51 -23.13 0.49
N LYS A 290 -13.51 -22.24 0.56
CA LYS A 290 -12.25 -22.42 1.29
C LYS A 290 -12.31 -21.72 2.63
N ILE A 291 -11.53 -22.19 3.60
CA ILE A 291 -11.43 -21.56 4.91
C ILE A 291 -9.95 -21.34 5.23
N TYR A 292 -9.61 -20.11 5.55
CA TYR A 292 -8.29 -19.68 6.01
C TYR A 292 -8.32 -19.51 7.51
N TYR A 293 -7.30 -20.02 8.20
CA TYR A 293 -7.17 -19.92 9.64
C TYR A 293 -5.91 -19.17 10.05
N LYS A 294 -6.06 -18.27 11.02
CA LYS A 294 -4.92 -17.59 11.66
C LYS A 294 -5.06 -17.64 13.17
N LYS A 295 -4.01 -18.10 13.86
CA LYS A 295 -3.90 -18.01 15.32
C LYS A 295 -3.47 -16.60 15.71
N LEU A 296 -4.15 -15.97 16.65
CA LEU A 296 -3.81 -14.70 17.26
C LEU A 296 -3.50 -14.88 18.74
N ILE A 297 -2.56 -14.10 19.25
CA ILE A 297 -2.26 -13.98 20.68
C ILE A 297 -2.49 -12.53 21.07
N ILE A 298 -3.55 -12.28 21.84
CA ILE A 298 -3.87 -10.99 22.44
C ILE A 298 -3.10 -10.87 23.76
N ARG A 299 -2.32 -9.81 23.91
CA ARG A 299 -1.45 -9.57 25.06
C ARG A 299 -1.84 -8.31 25.80
#